data_c2270d929289c196f7ae9f64641ddcd0
#
_entry.id   c2270d929289c196f7ae9f64641ddcd0
#
_cell.length_a   1.000
_cell.length_b   1.000
_cell.length_c   1.000
_cell.angle_alpha   90.00
_cell.angle_beta   90.00
_cell.angle_gamma   90.00
#
_symmetry.space_group_name_H-M   'P 1'
#
loop_
_entity.id
_entity.type
_entity.pdbx_description
1 polymer ?
#
loop_
_entity_poly.entity_id
_entity_poly.type
_entity_poly.pdbx_seq_one_letter_code
_entity_poly.pdbx_strand_id
1 'polypeptide(L)'
;LRILHESLLENESMYPGIDRWYSDKVLPGLRTGERFAYLAFENQKPVATAILKLGEHTKFCHVRIHEGFRDLALGQMIFTQMAFQARHQKSVKDIYFTLPESLWDEKSEFFNSFGFAAASQASCQYRNGEKELFCSAPITTVWAQTLKKLHLLQGFSPGGYSLSDKILLSMRPTYAERVFTRIKQVEIRKKFSRRWQGRQAVVYGTQPLGALMGEVTMSEITVGPPDEIWERYGSKVGCTFEELRDYVGSSTEVYAIELTNASPYMAPIGIAQISHLINEDLHPPQSFLNVKMDAGGPWGKAISVAGLLHSWGASKQPTL
;
A
#
# COMPACT_ATOMS: atom_id res chain seq x y z
N LEU A 1 -15.77 9.98 -7.92
CA LEU A 1 -15.61 10.61 -9.24
C LEU A 1 -15.90 12.11 -9.19
N ARG A 2 -16.98 12.56 -8.49
CA ARG A 2 -17.31 13.98 -8.36
C ARG A 2 -16.15 14.80 -7.77
N ILE A 3 -15.58 14.37 -6.64
CA ILE A 3 -14.45 15.06 -6.00
C ILE A 3 -13.23 15.16 -6.92
N LEU A 4 -12.94 14.11 -7.69
CA LEU A 4 -11.87 14.13 -8.69
C LEU A 4 -12.13 15.20 -9.75
N HIS A 5 -13.35 15.26 -10.28
CA HIS A 5 -13.74 16.24 -11.29
C HIS A 5 -13.63 17.68 -10.76
N GLU A 6 -14.21 17.95 -9.61
CA GLU A 6 -14.13 19.25 -8.91
C GLU A 6 -12.66 19.69 -8.72
N SER A 7 -11.79 18.78 -8.25
CA SER A 7 -10.37 19.06 -8.05
C SER A 7 -9.61 19.30 -9.37
N LEU A 8 -10.03 18.70 -10.48
CA LEU A 8 -9.45 18.97 -11.79
C LEU A 8 -9.88 20.33 -12.33
N LEU A 9 -11.13 20.73 -12.13
CA LEU A 9 -11.66 22.02 -12.60
C LEU A 9 -10.96 23.23 -11.98
N GLU A 10 -10.39 23.09 -10.79
CA GLU A 10 -9.53 24.13 -10.18
C GLU A 10 -8.31 24.50 -11.07
N ASN A 11 -7.99 23.69 -12.09
CA ASN A 11 -6.91 23.94 -13.04
C ASN A 11 -7.36 24.48 -14.40
N GLU A 12 -8.64 24.79 -14.58
CA GLU A 12 -9.19 25.23 -15.87
C GLU A 12 -8.46 26.47 -16.42
N SER A 13 -8.06 27.39 -15.55
CA SER A 13 -7.30 28.58 -15.96
C SER A 13 -5.90 28.26 -16.49
N MET A 14 -5.26 27.20 -16.00
CA MET A 14 -3.93 26.77 -16.44
C MET A 14 -4.00 25.80 -17.63
N TYR A 15 -5.05 25.01 -17.71
CA TYR A 15 -5.26 23.99 -18.74
C TYR A 15 -6.66 24.12 -19.32
N PRO A 16 -6.88 25.04 -20.25
CA PRO A 16 -8.16 25.22 -20.90
C PRO A 16 -8.67 23.93 -21.54
N GLY A 17 -9.91 23.56 -21.25
CA GLY A 17 -10.52 22.32 -21.73
C GLY A 17 -10.25 21.07 -20.86
N ILE A 18 -9.80 21.23 -19.61
CA ILE A 18 -9.61 20.12 -18.66
C ILE A 18 -10.94 19.40 -18.39
N ASP A 19 -12.06 20.09 -18.37
CA ASP A 19 -13.41 19.52 -18.22
C ASP A 19 -13.74 18.56 -19.37
N ARG A 20 -13.51 19.00 -20.60
CA ARG A 20 -13.69 18.16 -21.79
C ARG A 20 -12.74 16.96 -21.78
N TRP A 21 -11.47 17.18 -21.40
CA TRP A 21 -10.51 16.09 -21.25
C TRP A 21 -10.94 15.07 -20.19
N TYR A 22 -11.50 15.53 -19.06
CA TYR A 22 -12.05 14.65 -18.05
C TYR A 22 -13.18 13.78 -18.61
N SER A 23 -14.15 14.41 -19.26
CA SER A 23 -15.35 13.74 -19.79
C SER A 23 -15.02 12.78 -20.93
N ASP A 24 -14.16 13.19 -21.88
CA ASP A 24 -13.89 12.42 -23.10
C ASP A 24 -12.80 11.33 -22.91
N LYS A 25 -11.88 11.51 -21.96
CA LYS A 25 -10.70 10.65 -21.82
C LYS A 25 -10.55 10.04 -20.44
N VAL A 26 -10.68 10.85 -19.37
CA VAL A 26 -10.40 10.36 -18.01
C VAL A 26 -11.51 9.43 -17.55
N LEU A 27 -12.74 9.88 -17.58
CA LEU A 27 -13.89 9.12 -17.09
C LEU A 27 -14.08 7.78 -17.82
N PRO A 28 -14.04 7.71 -19.17
CA PRO A 28 -14.07 6.42 -19.88
C PRO A 28 -12.88 5.52 -19.51
N GLY A 29 -11.66 6.09 -19.45
CA GLY A 29 -10.46 5.32 -19.11
C GLY A 29 -10.46 4.76 -17.68
N LEU A 30 -11.05 5.47 -16.71
CA LEU A 30 -11.26 4.96 -15.36
C LEU A 30 -12.24 3.78 -15.33
N ARG A 31 -13.30 3.83 -16.14
CA ARG A 31 -14.29 2.73 -16.25
C ARG A 31 -13.72 1.48 -16.90
N THR A 32 -12.82 1.64 -17.87
CA THR A 32 -12.19 0.52 -18.58
C THR A 32 -10.94 -0.02 -17.88
N GLY A 33 -10.42 0.67 -16.85
CA GLY A 33 -9.16 0.33 -16.20
C GLY A 33 -7.91 0.74 -17.00
N GLU A 34 -8.06 1.50 -18.08
CA GLU A 34 -6.94 2.10 -18.82
C GLU A 34 -6.29 3.24 -18.03
N ARG A 35 -7.08 3.93 -17.19
CA ARG A 35 -6.60 5.03 -16.36
C ARG A 35 -6.83 4.74 -14.88
N PHE A 36 -5.99 5.34 -14.05
CA PHE A 36 -6.06 5.31 -12.60
C PHE A 36 -5.97 6.73 -12.08
N ALA A 37 -6.80 7.04 -11.07
CA ALA A 37 -6.75 8.31 -10.38
C ALA A 37 -6.36 8.11 -8.92
N TYR A 38 -5.56 9.03 -8.41
CA TYR A 38 -5.13 9.07 -7.02
C TYR A 38 -5.58 10.38 -6.41
N LEU A 39 -6.09 10.31 -5.21
CA LEU A 39 -6.52 11.46 -4.41
C LEU A 39 -5.90 11.32 -3.02
N ALA A 40 -5.19 12.33 -2.58
CA ALA A 40 -4.79 12.45 -1.18
C ALA A 40 -5.74 13.41 -0.46
N PHE A 41 -6.09 13.08 0.77
CA PHE A 41 -7.00 13.86 1.59
C PHE A 41 -6.34 14.27 2.90
N GLU A 42 -6.64 15.47 3.34
CA GLU A 42 -6.46 15.92 4.71
C GLU A 42 -7.79 16.46 5.23
N ASN A 43 -8.25 15.97 6.39
CA ASN A 43 -9.53 16.37 7.00
C ASN A 43 -10.69 16.38 5.98
N GLN A 44 -10.81 15.33 5.16
CA GLN A 44 -11.81 15.13 4.10
C GLN A 44 -11.72 16.10 2.91
N LYS A 45 -10.70 16.98 2.85
CA LYS A 45 -10.45 17.85 1.70
C LYS A 45 -9.38 17.22 0.81
N PRO A 46 -9.55 17.19 -0.53
CA PRO A 46 -8.51 16.74 -1.42
C PRO A 46 -7.34 17.73 -1.39
N VAL A 47 -6.13 17.22 -1.15
CA VAL A 47 -4.90 18.03 -1.10
C VAL A 47 -3.93 17.67 -2.23
N ALA A 48 -4.17 16.58 -2.93
CA ALA A 48 -3.47 16.24 -4.15
C ALA A 48 -4.31 15.35 -5.06
N THR A 49 -4.07 15.47 -6.37
CA THR A 49 -4.67 14.63 -7.41
C THR A 49 -3.60 14.16 -8.40
N ALA A 50 -3.75 12.93 -8.89
CA ALA A 50 -2.93 12.42 -9.98
C ALA A 50 -3.72 11.49 -10.88
N ILE A 51 -3.35 11.44 -12.18
CA ILE A 51 -3.96 10.58 -13.18
C ILE A 51 -2.86 9.88 -13.98
N LEU A 52 -2.93 8.56 -13.99
CA LEU A 52 -2.07 7.65 -14.73
C LEU A 52 -2.87 7.06 -15.90
N LYS A 53 -2.26 7.00 -17.10
CA LYS A 53 -2.74 6.21 -18.23
C LYS A 53 -1.80 5.06 -18.46
N LEU A 54 -2.30 3.82 -18.32
CA LEU A 54 -1.52 2.62 -18.57
C LEU A 54 -1.43 2.30 -20.06
N GLY A 55 -0.33 1.70 -20.46
CA GLY A 55 -0.02 1.24 -21.80
C GLY A 55 1.44 0.79 -21.87
N GLU A 56 1.87 0.30 -23.02
CA GLU A 56 3.27 -0.03 -23.28
C GLU A 56 4.19 1.18 -23.00
N HIS A 57 3.73 2.36 -23.42
CA HIS A 57 4.24 3.68 -23.05
C HIS A 57 3.26 4.34 -22.09
N THR A 58 3.54 4.19 -20.80
CA THR A 58 2.65 4.66 -19.73
C THR A 58 2.81 6.16 -19.52
N LYS A 59 1.69 6.89 -19.46
CA LYS A 59 1.69 8.35 -19.29
C LYS A 59 1.28 8.75 -17.87
N PHE A 60 2.11 9.57 -17.22
CA PHE A 60 1.71 10.35 -16.05
C PHE A 60 0.99 11.61 -16.58
N CYS A 61 -0.36 11.53 -16.62
CA CYS A 61 -1.16 12.52 -17.34
C CYS A 61 -1.36 13.81 -16.55
N HIS A 62 -1.44 13.71 -15.24
CA HIS A 62 -1.72 14.82 -14.35
C HIS A 62 -1.17 14.51 -12.96
N VAL A 63 -0.48 15.45 -12.35
CA VAL A 63 -0.11 15.45 -10.95
C VAL A 63 -0.21 16.87 -10.42
N ARG A 64 -1.02 17.07 -9.39
CA ARG A 64 -1.14 18.34 -8.69
C ARG A 64 -1.11 18.11 -7.20
N ILE A 65 -0.40 18.99 -6.51
CA ILE A 65 -0.39 19.10 -5.06
C ILE A 65 -0.76 20.52 -4.71
N HIS A 66 -1.72 20.70 -3.80
CA HIS A 66 -2.12 22.01 -3.33
C HIS A 66 -0.96 22.72 -2.63
N GLU A 67 -0.92 24.03 -2.75
CA GLU A 67 0.24 24.85 -2.36
C GLU A 67 0.71 24.63 -0.93
N GLY A 68 -0.20 24.59 0.03
CA GLY A 68 0.11 24.35 1.45
C GLY A 68 0.66 22.95 1.80
N PHE A 69 0.72 22.03 0.80
CA PHE A 69 1.16 20.63 0.99
C PHE A 69 2.38 20.25 0.15
N ARG A 70 2.96 21.20 -0.57
CA ARG A 70 4.08 20.94 -1.50
C ARG A 70 5.36 20.48 -0.81
N ASP A 71 5.57 20.85 0.43
CA ASP A 71 6.78 20.53 1.21
C ASP A 71 6.69 19.20 1.97
N LEU A 72 5.56 18.48 1.89
CA LEU A 72 5.26 17.27 2.65
C LEU A 72 5.59 16.00 1.86
N ALA A 73 6.64 15.76 1.24
CA ALA A 73 6.98 14.50 0.53
C ALA A 73 5.82 13.86 -0.31
N LEU A 74 4.64 14.51 -0.34
CA LEU A 74 3.41 13.99 -0.94
C LEU A 74 3.57 13.75 -2.45
N GLY A 75 4.33 14.63 -3.13
CA GLY A 75 4.68 14.44 -4.53
C GLY A 75 5.47 13.16 -4.76
N GLN A 76 6.45 12.89 -3.90
CA GLN A 76 7.25 11.67 -3.98
C GLN A 76 6.39 10.43 -3.71
N MET A 77 5.47 10.49 -2.75
CA MET A 77 4.55 9.38 -2.46
C MET A 77 3.65 9.07 -3.66
N ILE A 78 3.06 10.09 -4.28
CA ILE A 78 2.18 9.93 -5.45
C ILE A 78 2.95 9.37 -6.64
N PHE A 79 4.14 9.90 -6.95
CA PHE A 79 4.99 9.37 -8.02
C PHE A 79 5.39 7.92 -7.74
N THR A 80 5.73 7.58 -6.49
CA THR A 80 6.03 6.22 -6.07
C THR A 80 4.84 5.28 -6.31
N GLN A 81 3.63 5.68 -5.95
CA GLN A 81 2.41 4.90 -6.21
C GLN A 81 2.13 4.71 -7.70
N MET A 82 2.28 5.78 -8.50
CA MET A 82 2.09 5.70 -9.96
C MET A 82 3.13 4.80 -10.62
N ALA A 83 4.40 4.90 -10.22
CA ALA A 83 5.49 4.05 -10.71
C ALA A 83 5.27 2.57 -10.32
N PHE A 84 4.81 2.32 -9.10
CA PHE A 84 4.45 1.00 -8.64
C PHE A 84 3.30 0.41 -9.47
N GLN A 85 2.23 1.18 -9.75
CA GLN A 85 1.12 0.77 -10.62
C GLN A 85 1.63 0.41 -12.02
N ALA A 86 2.49 1.24 -12.61
CA ALA A 86 3.08 1.00 -13.91
C ALA A 86 3.91 -0.30 -13.93
N ARG A 87 4.76 -0.52 -12.91
CA ARG A 87 5.62 -1.71 -12.80
C ARG A 87 4.84 -3.01 -12.68
N HIS A 88 3.65 -2.96 -12.07
CA HIS A 88 2.79 -4.13 -11.92
C HIS A 88 2.21 -4.64 -13.26
N GLN A 89 2.23 -3.82 -14.29
CA GLN A 89 1.82 -4.20 -15.64
C GLN A 89 3.03 -4.74 -16.43
N LYS A 90 2.97 -5.99 -16.84
CA LYS A 90 4.08 -6.69 -17.53
C LYS A 90 4.48 -6.06 -18.88
N SER A 91 3.58 -5.32 -19.52
CA SER A 91 3.78 -4.76 -20.86
C SER A 91 4.41 -3.37 -20.89
N VAL A 92 4.61 -2.72 -19.73
CA VAL A 92 5.15 -1.35 -19.68
C VAL A 92 6.64 -1.35 -19.98
N LYS A 93 7.06 -0.58 -20.99
CA LYS A 93 8.46 -0.37 -21.37
C LYS A 93 9.03 0.90 -20.75
N ASP A 94 8.28 1.99 -20.82
CA ASP A 94 8.70 3.29 -20.31
C ASP A 94 7.53 4.07 -19.71
N ILE A 95 7.91 5.09 -18.95
CA ILE A 95 6.99 6.09 -18.41
C ILE A 95 7.37 7.45 -18.98
N TYR A 96 6.37 8.24 -19.37
CA TYR A 96 6.57 9.59 -19.86
C TYR A 96 5.51 10.58 -19.34
N PHE A 97 5.86 11.82 -19.42
CA PHE A 97 4.95 12.96 -19.22
C PHE A 97 5.45 14.16 -20.01
N THR A 98 4.58 15.17 -20.11
CA THR A 98 4.93 16.48 -20.66
C THR A 98 4.69 17.54 -19.60
N LEU A 99 5.52 18.57 -19.56
CA LEU A 99 5.39 19.70 -18.65
C LEU A 99 6.03 20.95 -19.24
N PRO A 100 5.61 22.15 -18.78
CA PRO A 100 6.25 23.40 -19.18
C PRO A 100 7.73 23.44 -18.81
N GLU A 101 8.56 24.07 -19.67
CA GLU A 101 9.99 24.26 -19.43
C GLU A 101 10.25 24.96 -18.09
N SER A 102 9.45 25.98 -17.75
CA SER A 102 9.52 26.67 -16.46
C SER A 102 9.37 25.75 -15.25
N LEU A 103 8.47 24.76 -15.32
CA LEU A 103 8.30 23.79 -14.25
C LEU A 103 9.43 22.77 -14.21
N TRP A 104 10.01 22.41 -15.34
CA TRP A 104 11.23 21.58 -15.37
C TRP A 104 12.38 22.29 -14.68
N ASP A 105 12.62 23.57 -14.99
CA ASP A 105 13.71 24.34 -14.39
C ASP A 105 13.54 24.44 -12.87
N GLU A 106 12.29 24.58 -12.38
CA GLU A 106 12.00 24.65 -10.96
C GLU A 106 12.14 23.28 -10.25
N LYS A 107 11.76 22.18 -10.92
CA LYS A 107 11.57 20.85 -10.28
C LYS A 107 12.42 19.74 -10.90
N SER A 108 13.43 20.04 -11.70
CA SER A 108 14.29 19.05 -12.37
C SER A 108 14.92 18.06 -11.41
N GLU A 109 15.34 18.51 -10.23
CA GLU A 109 15.92 17.66 -9.19
C GLU A 109 14.94 16.59 -8.71
N PHE A 110 13.66 16.95 -8.54
CA PHE A 110 12.61 16.02 -8.22
C PHE A 110 12.44 14.97 -9.31
N PHE A 111 12.32 15.36 -10.57
CA PHE A 111 12.11 14.44 -11.69
C PHE A 111 13.34 13.56 -11.93
N ASN A 112 14.55 14.14 -11.88
CA ASN A 112 15.80 13.40 -11.98
C ASN A 112 15.94 12.35 -10.88
N SER A 113 15.42 12.62 -9.68
CA SER A 113 15.45 11.67 -8.56
C SER A 113 14.62 10.40 -8.82
N PHE A 114 13.73 10.40 -9.81
CA PHE A 114 13.00 9.24 -10.31
C PHE A 114 13.59 8.69 -11.63
N GLY A 115 14.68 9.28 -12.12
CA GLY A 115 15.36 8.83 -13.32
C GLY A 115 14.82 9.43 -14.63
N PHE A 116 13.99 10.45 -14.56
CA PHE A 116 13.52 11.17 -15.76
C PHE A 116 14.55 12.21 -16.19
N ALA A 117 14.62 12.43 -17.50
CA ALA A 117 15.37 13.51 -18.11
C ALA A 117 14.47 14.22 -19.13
N ALA A 118 14.68 15.52 -19.32
CA ALA A 118 14.07 16.24 -20.42
C ALA A 118 14.77 15.86 -21.73
N ALA A 119 14.05 15.19 -22.63
CA ALA A 119 14.64 14.63 -23.84
C ALA A 119 14.46 15.52 -25.07
N SER A 120 13.30 16.18 -25.19
CA SER A 120 12.96 16.97 -26.41
C SER A 120 11.81 17.94 -26.13
N GLN A 121 11.58 18.85 -27.07
CA GLN A 121 10.36 19.63 -27.09
C GLN A 121 9.18 18.74 -27.43
N ALA A 122 8.08 18.84 -26.67
CA ALA A 122 6.87 18.12 -26.97
C ALA A 122 6.20 18.66 -28.24
N SER A 123 5.55 17.77 -28.99
CA SER A 123 4.82 18.15 -30.21
C SER A 123 3.50 18.88 -29.93
N CYS A 124 3.03 18.90 -28.70
CA CYS A 124 1.80 19.57 -28.29
C CYS A 124 2.07 20.61 -27.22
N GLN A 125 1.35 21.70 -27.27
CA GLN A 125 1.34 22.75 -26.23
C GLN A 125 0.00 22.67 -25.49
N TYR A 126 0.06 22.52 -24.17
CA TYR A 126 -1.11 22.52 -23.30
C TYR A 126 -1.38 23.91 -22.71
N ARG A 127 -0.34 24.75 -22.65
CA ARG A 127 -0.44 26.15 -22.19
C ARG A 127 -0.09 27.09 -23.30
N ASN A 128 -0.84 28.21 -23.42
CA ASN A 128 -0.55 29.22 -24.39
C ASN A 128 0.76 29.94 -24.06
N GLY A 129 1.68 29.97 -25.03
CA GLY A 129 2.92 30.73 -24.96
C GLY A 129 4.08 30.06 -24.16
N GLU A 130 3.87 28.90 -23.58
CA GLU A 130 4.94 28.15 -22.91
C GLU A 130 5.42 26.96 -23.76
N LYS A 131 6.72 26.72 -23.73
CA LYS A 131 7.34 25.55 -24.35
C LYS A 131 7.11 24.33 -23.46
N GLU A 132 6.57 23.28 -24.06
CA GLU A 132 6.38 21.98 -23.36
C GLU A 132 7.57 21.05 -23.63
N LEU A 133 8.07 20.42 -22.59
CA LEU A 133 9.11 19.40 -22.67
C LEU A 133 8.51 18.00 -22.59
N PHE A 134 9.05 17.09 -23.36
CA PHE A 134 8.76 15.65 -23.27
C PHE A 134 9.83 15.00 -22.39
N CYS A 135 9.39 14.37 -21.31
CA CYS A 135 10.24 13.69 -20.35
C CYS A 135 9.88 12.21 -20.32
N SER A 136 10.87 11.34 -20.45
CA SER A 136 10.67 9.89 -20.41
C SER A 136 11.80 9.16 -19.71
N ALA A 137 11.49 7.97 -19.20
CA ALA A 137 12.46 7.06 -18.63
C ALA A 137 12.00 5.61 -18.75
N PRO A 138 12.92 4.64 -18.96
CA PRO A 138 12.58 3.22 -18.91
C PRO A 138 11.96 2.84 -17.56
N ILE A 139 10.95 1.97 -17.58
CA ILE A 139 10.29 1.50 -16.35
C ILE A 139 11.29 0.91 -15.35
N THR A 140 12.32 0.23 -15.84
CA THR A 140 13.38 -0.36 -15.00
C THR A 140 14.15 0.71 -14.22
N THR A 141 14.49 1.83 -14.87
CA THR A 141 15.16 2.97 -14.24
C THR A 141 14.27 3.63 -13.20
N VAL A 142 13.02 3.96 -13.58
CA VAL A 142 12.05 4.58 -12.67
C VAL A 142 11.81 3.68 -11.47
N TRP A 143 11.66 2.37 -11.69
CA TRP A 143 11.46 1.40 -10.62
C TRP A 143 12.65 1.30 -9.67
N ALA A 144 13.88 1.25 -10.18
CA ALA A 144 15.08 1.24 -9.35
C ALA A 144 15.19 2.47 -8.43
N GLN A 145 14.79 3.64 -8.92
CA GLN A 145 14.75 4.85 -8.09
C GLN A 145 13.56 4.85 -7.12
N THR A 146 12.43 4.30 -7.55
CA THR A 146 11.23 4.13 -6.71
C THR A 146 11.51 3.24 -5.51
N LEU A 147 12.23 2.14 -5.69
CA LEU A 147 12.63 1.23 -4.61
C LEU A 147 13.38 1.95 -3.49
N LYS A 148 14.23 2.92 -3.83
CA LYS A 148 14.95 3.75 -2.84
C LYS A 148 14.02 4.67 -2.03
N LYS A 149 12.81 4.91 -2.52
CA LYS A 149 11.81 5.80 -1.93
C LYS A 149 10.65 5.06 -1.24
N LEU A 150 10.67 3.72 -1.23
CA LEU A 150 9.62 2.94 -0.58
C LEU A 150 9.48 3.24 0.92
N HIS A 151 10.54 3.78 1.57
CA HIS A 151 10.46 4.25 2.94
C HIS A 151 9.39 5.35 3.13
N LEU A 152 9.05 6.12 2.10
CA LEU A 152 7.98 7.12 2.15
C LEU A 152 6.58 6.49 2.26
N LEU A 153 6.45 5.23 1.87
CA LEU A 153 5.20 4.46 1.94
C LEU A 153 5.18 3.51 3.15
N GLN A 154 6.22 3.53 3.98
CA GLN A 154 6.27 2.74 5.20
C GLN A 154 5.10 3.12 6.11
N GLY A 155 4.48 2.10 6.70
CA GLY A 155 3.31 2.33 7.53
C GLY A 155 1.98 2.45 6.78
N PHE A 156 1.95 2.30 5.45
CA PHE A 156 0.68 2.21 4.74
C PHE A 156 -0.09 0.97 5.18
N SER A 157 -1.37 1.12 5.50
CA SER A 157 -2.22 0.01 5.92
C SER A 157 -3.67 0.25 5.49
N PRO A 158 -4.54 -0.78 5.50
CA PRO A 158 -5.96 -0.65 5.15
C PRO A 158 -6.72 0.43 5.94
N GLY A 159 -6.28 0.71 7.18
CA GLY A 159 -6.86 1.75 8.04
C GLY A 159 -6.25 3.15 7.89
N GLY A 160 -5.30 3.33 6.94
CA GLY A 160 -4.58 4.58 6.74
C GLY A 160 -3.07 4.50 6.99
N TYR A 161 -2.40 5.64 6.98
CA TYR A 161 -0.95 5.73 7.16
C TYR A 161 -0.56 5.70 8.65
N SER A 162 0.37 4.82 9.03
CA SER A 162 0.94 4.76 10.37
C SER A 162 2.41 4.33 10.33
N LEU A 163 3.28 5.09 10.98
CA LEU A 163 4.70 4.74 11.17
C LEU A 163 4.93 3.85 12.41
N SER A 164 3.87 3.46 13.11
CA SER A 164 4.00 2.57 14.26
C SER A 164 4.53 1.20 13.85
N ASP A 165 5.45 0.66 14.64
CA ASP A 165 5.93 -0.71 14.48
C ASP A 165 4.76 -1.68 14.41
N LYS A 166 4.83 -2.65 13.50
CA LYS A 166 3.85 -3.71 13.34
C LYS A 166 4.42 -5.05 13.76
N ILE A 167 3.58 -5.95 14.15
CA ILE A 167 3.96 -7.33 14.40
C ILE A 167 3.61 -8.18 13.17
N LEU A 168 4.58 -8.88 12.61
CA LEU A 168 4.31 -9.94 11.64
C LEU A 168 4.02 -11.22 12.43
N LEU A 169 2.78 -11.70 12.35
CA LEU A 169 2.27 -12.80 13.15
C LEU A 169 2.05 -14.03 12.28
N SER A 170 2.89 -15.06 12.44
CA SER A 170 2.79 -16.29 11.64
C SER A 170 1.72 -17.22 12.21
N MET A 171 0.82 -17.69 11.36
CA MET A 171 -0.24 -18.64 11.69
C MET A 171 -0.35 -19.74 10.62
N ARG A 172 -0.82 -20.93 10.99
CA ARG A 172 -1.25 -21.91 9.99
C ARG A 172 -2.42 -21.33 9.19
N PRO A 173 -2.50 -21.56 7.86
CA PRO A 173 -3.51 -20.95 7.00
C PRO A 173 -4.93 -21.11 7.52
N THR A 174 -5.29 -22.29 8.01
CA THR A 174 -6.63 -22.58 8.56
C THR A 174 -6.99 -21.70 9.76
N TYR A 175 -6.04 -21.40 10.65
CA TYR A 175 -6.29 -20.50 11.77
C TYR A 175 -6.30 -19.03 11.33
N ALA A 176 -5.47 -18.65 10.38
CA ALA A 176 -5.48 -17.31 9.81
C ALA A 176 -6.82 -17.00 9.11
N GLU A 177 -7.38 -17.93 8.35
CA GLU A 177 -8.73 -17.81 7.76
C GLU A 177 -9.80 -17.64 8.83
N ARG A 178 -9.73 -18.42 9.93
CA ARG A 178 -10.67 -18.30 11.06
C ARG A 178 -10.61 -16.94 11.74
N VAL A 179 -9.46 -16.24 11.71
CA VAL A 179 -9.36 -14.86 12.20
C VAL A 179 -10.20 -13.92 11.36
N PHE A 180 -10.07 -13.98 10.04
CA PHE A 180 -10.78 -13.08 9.13
C PHE A 180 -12.26 -13.42 8.95
N THR A 181 -12.66 -14.66 9.22
CA THR A 181 -14.07 -15.08 9.30
C THR A 181 -14.68 -14.91 10.71
N ARG A 182 -13.92 -14.33 11.67
CA ARG A 182 -14.36 -14.08 13.04
C ARG A 182 -14.67 -15.33 13.88
N ILE A 183 -14.35 -16.54 13.40
CA ILE A 183 -14.43 -17.79 14.17
C ILE A 183 -13.34 -17.82 15.25
N LYS A 184 -12.14 -17.29 14.91
CA LYS A 184 -11.03 -17.13 15.85
C LYS A 184 -10.86 -15.64 16.17
N GLN A 185 -11.07 -15.30 17.43
CA GLN A 185 -10.92 -13.92 17.94
C GLN A 185 -9.81 -13.81 18.99
N VAL A 186 -9.27 -14.93 19.43
CA VAL A 186 -8.16 -14.99 20.40
C VAL A 186 -7.07 -15.93 19.87
N GLU A 187 -5.86 -15.42 19.77
CA GLU A 187 -4.66 -16.17 19.43
C GLU A 187 -3.93 -16.61 20.69
N ILE A 188 -3.51 -17.88 20.75
CA ILE A 188 -2.77 -18.44 21.90
C ILE A 188 -1.30 -18.61 21.53
N ARG A 189 -0.41 -18.13 22.40
CA ARG A 189 1.04 -18.27 22.25
C ARG A 189 1.71 -18.74 23.52
N LYS A 190 2.68 -19.66 23.40
CA LYS A 190 3.51 -20.11 24.55
C LYS A 190 4.51 -19.03 24.98
N LYS A 191 4.97 -18.19 24.04
CA LYS A 191 5.90 -17.08 24.27
C LYS A 191 5.42 -15.87 23.50
N PHE A 192 5.18 -14.78 24.21
CA PHE A 192 4.81 -13.49 23.64
C PHE A 192 5.18 -12.34 24.61
N SER A 193 4.66 -11.14 24.44
CA SER A 193 4.89 -10.04 25.37
C SER A 193 3.71 -9.09 25.44
N ARG A 194 3.30 -8.71 26.65
CA ARG A 194 2.25 -7.70 26.90
C ARG A 194 2.58 -6.33 26.33
N ARG A 195 3.86 -6.02 26.10
CA ARG A 195 4.29 -4.74 25.49
C ARG A 195 3.72 -4.50 24.07
N TRP A 196 3.23 -5.54 23.42
CA TRP A 196 2.63 -5.46 22.10
C TRP A 196 1.12 -5.21 22.13
N GLN A 197 0.52 -5.09 23.31
CA GLN A 197 -0.90 -4.76 23.46
C GLN A 197 -1.21 -3.41 22.80
N GLY A 198 -2.34 -3.33 22.08
CA GLY A 198 -2.77 -2.20 21.29
C GLY A 198 -2.08 -2.05 19.94
N ARG A 199 -1.07 -2.90 19.62
CA ARG A 199 -0.34 -2.83 18.33
C ARG A 199 -1.10 -3.51 17.20
N GLN A 200 -0.85 -3.03 15.99
CA GLN A 200 -1.29 -3.70 14.77
C GLN A 200 -0.37 -4.91 14.46
N ALA A 201 -0.98 -5.97 13.96
CA ALA A 201 -0.27 -7.12 13.43
C ALA A 201 -0.71 -7.43 12.01
N VAL A 202 0.25 -7.81 11.18
CA VAL A 202 0.03 -8.37 9.84
C VAL A 202 0.06 -9.88 9.98
N VAL A 203 -0.98 -10.56 9.52
CA VAL A 203 -1.11 -12.01 9.59
C VAL A 203 -0.45 -12.63 8.38
N TYR A 204 0.56 -13.47 8.64
CA TYR A 204 1.21 -14.31 7.64
C TYR A 204 0.70 -15.75 7.74
N GLY A 205 0.04 -16.23 6.71
CA GLY A 205 -0.30 -17.64 6.54
C GLY A 205 0.95 -18.44 6.14
N THR A 206 1.36 -19.40 7.02
CA THR A 206 2.56 -20.22 6.79
C THR A 206 2.39 -21.13 5.57
N GLN A 207 3.43 -21.88 5.20
CA GLN A 207 3.32 -22.89 4.13
C GLN A 207 2.18 -23.89 4.43
N PRO A 208 1.44 -24.37 3.41
CA PRO A 208 1.72 -24.22 1.96
C PRO A 208 1.25 -22.89 1.35
N LEU A 209 0.55 -22.00 2.09
CA LEU A 209 0.04 -20.74 1.53
C LEU A 209 1.18 -19.73 1.26
N GLY A 210 2.06 -19.51 2.25
CA GLY A 210 3.22 -18.63 2.12
C GLY A 210 2.87 -17.17 1.77
N ALA A 211 1.82 -16.58 2.39
CA ALA A 211 1.27 -15.30 1.99
C ALA A 211 0.87 -14.41 3.17
N LEU A 212 0.91 -13.09 2.97
CA LEU A 212 0.25 -12.11 3.85
C LEU A 212 -1.25 -12.12 3.58
N MET A 213 -2.05 -12.19 4.64
CA MET A 213 -3.50 -12.41 4.53
C MET A 213 -4.33 -11.18 4.93
N GLY A 214 -3.79 -10.27 5.72
CA GLY A 214 -4.51 -9.10 6.22
C GLY A 214 -3.92 -8.57 7.52
N GLU A 215 -4.63 -7.65 8.16
CA GLU A 215 -4.21 -6.97 9.38
C GLU A 215 -5.23 -7.14 10.51
N VAL A 216 -4.73 -7.10 11.75
CA VAL A 216 -5.52 -7.17 12.98
C VAL A 216 -4.95 -6.21 14.01
N THR A 217 -5.75 -5.83 15.01
CA THR A 217 -5.28 -5.16 16.22
C THR A 217 -5.21 -6.17 17.37
N MET A 218 -4.09 -6.23 18.06
CA MET A 218 -3.90 -7.02 19.28
C MET A 218 -4.40 -6.18 20.47
N SER A 219 -5.70 -6.23 20.78
CA SER A 219 -6.33 -5.29 21.72
C SER A 219 -5.97 -5.54 23.17
N GLU A 220 -6.08 -6.77 23.64
CA GLU A 220 -5.73 -7.17 25.00
C GLU A 220 -4.84 -8.42 24.97
N ILE A 221 -3.92 -8.51 25.94
CA ILE A 221 -3.02 -9.67 26.10
C ILE A 221 -3.10 -10.13 27.54
N THR A 222 -3.79 -11.25 27.76
CA THR A 222 -3.91 -11.92 29.06
C THR A 222 -2.87 -13.04 29.16
N VAL A 223 -2.30 -13.24 30.35
CA VAL A 223 -1.35 -14.32 30.64
C VAL A 223 -1.90 -15.13 31.80
N GLY A 224 -1.86 -16.45 31.67
CA GLY A 224 -2.31 -17.35 32.71
C GLY A 224 -2.14 -18.82 32.33
N PRO A 225 -2.48 -19.72 33.26
CA PRO A 225 -2.49 -21.14 33.00
C PRO A 225 -3.40 -21.52 31.83
N PRO A 226 -3.04 -22.56 31.05
CA PRO A 226 -3.84 -22.95 29.87
C PRO A 226 -5.31 -23.23 30.18
N ASP A 227 -5.62 -23.86 31.33
CA ASP A 227 -7.00 -24.19 31.67
C ASP A 227 -7.83 -22.95 32.00
N GLU A 228 -7.29 -21.96 32.73
CA GLU A 228 -7.94 -20.68 33.02
C GLU A 228 -8.16 -19.87 31.71
N ILE A 229 -7.18 -19.88 30.83
CA ILE A 229 -7.28 -19.24 29.52
C ILE A 229 -8.36 -19.91 28.67
N TRP A 230 -8.47 -21.23 28.74
CA TRP A 230 -9.55 -21.94 28.05
C TRP A 230 -10.94 -21.63 28.62
N GLU A 231 -11.09 -21.62 29.94
CA GLU A 231 -12.37 -21.25 30.58
C GLU A 231 -12.84 -19.86 30.13
N ARG A 232 -11.92 -18.91 30.04
CA ARG A 232 -12.23 -17.53 29.67
C ARG A 232 -12.45 -17.32 28.18
N TYR A 233 -11.67 -18.00 27.34
CA TYR A 233 -11.58 -17.69 25.91
C TYR A 233 -11.88 -18.86 24.98
N GLY A 234 -12.14 -20.06 25.46
CA GLY A 234 -12.25 -21.27 24.64
C GLY A 234 -13.18 -21.13 23.45
N SER A 235 -14.32 -20.49 23.61
CA SER A 235 -15.28 -20.23 22.52
C SER A 235 -14.74 -19.28 21.41
N LYS A 236 -13.65 -18.55 21.69
CA LYS A 236 -13.06 -17.54 20.81
C LYS A 236 -11.72 -17.97 20.21
N VAL A 237 -11.14 -19.07 20.68
CA VAL A 237 -9.81 -19.54 20.25
C VAL A 237 -9.84 -20.15 18.85
N GLY A 238 -10.98 -20.71 18.45
CA GLY A 238 -11.16 -21.32 17.12
C GLY A 238 -10.46 -22.66 16.96
N CYS A 239 -10.22 -23.41 18.06
CA CYS A 239 -9.73 -24.79 18.07
C CYS A 239 -10.45 -25.56 19.19
N THR A 240 -10.25 -26.88 19.27
CA THR A 240 -10.72 -27.70 20.39
C THR A 240 -9.82 -27.59 21.60
N PHE A 241 -10.31 -28.00 22.77
CA PHE A 241 -9.48 -28.04 23.98
C PHE A 241 -8.29 -29.03 23.86
N GLU A 242 -8.52 -30.14 23.18
CA GLU A 242 -7.48 -31.13 22.91
C GLU A 242 -6.38 -30.55 22.03
N GLU A 243 -6.74 -29.89 20.92
CA GLU A 243 -5.77 -29.20 20.06
C GLU A 243 -4.99 -28.12 20.82
N LEU A 244 -5.64 -27.39 21.72
CA LEU A 244 -4.95 -26.42 22.58
C LEU A 244 -3.98 -27.12 23.52
N ARG A 245 -4.38 -28.17 24.20
CA ARG A 245 -3.51 -28.93 25.13
C ARG A 245 -2.31 -29.54 24.43
N ASP A 246 -2.50 -30.10 23.26
CA ASP A 246 -1.40 -30.61 22.42
C ASP A 246 -0.41 -29.51 22.03
N TYR A 247 -0.95 -28.35 21.65
CA TYR A 247 -0.12 -27.19 21.30
C TYR A 247 0.69 -26.68 22.51
N VAL A 248 0.05 -26.47 23.66
CA VAL A 248 0.71 -25.87 24.83
C VAL A 248 1.67 -26.85 25.51
N GLY A 249 1.39 -28.17 25.48
CA GLY A 249 2.20 -29.21 26.07
C GLY A 249 2.41 -29.00 27.58
N SER A 250 3.66 -28.98 28.04
CA SER A 250 4.04 -28.74 29.44
C SER A 250 4.14 -27.27 29.84
N SER A 251 3.68 -26.34 29.03
CA SER A 251 3.73 -24.90 29.37
C SER A 251 2.79 -24.61 30.55
N THR A 252 3.32 -23.98 31.59
CA THR A 252 2.54 -23.59 32.79
C THR A 252 1.77 -22.31 32.59
N GLU A 253 2.20 -21.47 31.65
CA GLU A 253 1.55 -20.20 31.28
C GLU A 253 1.51 -20.03 29.76
N VAL A 254 0.46 -19.39 29.28
CA VAL A 254 0.28 -19.00 27.88
C VAL A 254 -0.24 -17.60 27.77
N TYR A 255 -0.07 -17.00 26.60
CA TYR A 255 -0.55 -15.68 26.24
C TYR A 255 -1.81 -15.83 25.38
N ALA A 256 -2.92 -15.26 25.84
CA ALA A 256 -4.14 -15.08 25.06
C ALA A 256 -4.17 -13.66 24.51
N ILE A 257 -4.16 -13.52 23.19
CA ILE A 257 -4.07 -12.27 22.47
C ILE A 257 -5.42 -12.03 21.80
N GLU A 258 -6.20 -11.05 22.25
CA GLU A 258 -7.45 -10.69 21.61
C GLU A 258 -7.19 -9.96 20.30
N LEU A 259 -7.81 -10.47 19.21
CA LEU A 259 -7.70 -9.96 17.85
C LEU A 259 -8.95 -9.20 17.45
N THR A 260 -8.82 -7.89 17.27
CA THR A 260 -9.91 -7.00 16.85
C THR A 260 -9.58 -6.33 15.52
N ASN A 261 -10.51 -5.62 14.94
CA ASN A 261 -10.35 -4.86 13.68
C ASN A 261 -9.72 -5.70 12.55
N ALA A 262 -10.11 -6.99 12.47
CA ALA A 262 -9.59 -7.87 11.44
C ALA A 262 -10.03 -7.38 10.05
N SER A 263 -9.03 -7.01 9.23
CA SER A 263 -9.18 -6.51 7.87
C SER A 263 -8.42 -7.44 6.92
N PRO A 264 -9.11 -8.36 6.22
CA PRO A 264 -8.45 -9.25 5.27
C PRO A 264 -7.99 -8.44 4.05
N TYR A 265 -6.88 -8.83 3.46
CA TYR A 265 -6.53 -8.36 2.12
C TYR A 265 -7.52 -8.96 1.10
N MET A 266 -7.73 -8.26 -0.03
CA MET A 266 -8.65 -8.72 -1.11
C MET A 266 -8.32 -10.14 -1.60
N ALA A 267 -7.04 -10.47 -1.61
CA ALA A 267 -6.52 -11.81 -1.84
C ALA A 267 -5.22 -11.97 -1.03
N PRO A 268 -4.85 -13.18 -0.61
CA PRO A 268 -3.55 -13.43 -0.02
C PRO A 268 -2.42 -13.00 -0.95
N ILE A 269 -1.42 -12.31 -0.39
CA ILE A 269 -0.30 -11.75 -1.16
C ILE A 269 0.94 -12.60 -0.91
N GLY A 270 1.34 -13.37 -1.88
CA GLY A 270 2.45 -14.33 -1.79
C GLY A 270 3.79 -13.67 -1.48
N ILE A 271 4.56 -14.25 -0.55
CA ILE A 271 5.89 -13.76 -0.17
C ILE A 271 6.82 -13.69 -1.38
N ALA A 272 6.81 -14.70 -2.26
CA ALA A 272 7.63 -14.72 -3.47
C ALA A 272 7.29 -13.53 -4.41
N GLN A 273 6.01 -13.17 -4.52
CA GLN A 273 5.59 -12.00 -5.29
C GLN A 273 6.13 -10.71 -4.68
N ILE A 274 6.05 -10.57 -3.37
CA ILE A 274 6.55 -9.37 -2.66
C ILE A 274 8.08 -9.30 -2.78
N SER A 275 8.80 -10.39 -2.53
CA SER A 275 10.26 -10.49 -2.67
C SER A 275 10.71 -10.02 -4.06
N HIS A 276 10.01 -10.49 -5.10
CA HIS A 276 10.29 -10.05 -6.48
C HIS A 276 10.05 -8.54 -6.68
N LEU A 277 8.97 -8.01 -6.10
CA LEU A 277 8.63 -6.58 -6.22
C LEU A 277 9.63 -5.66 -5.52
N ILE A 278 10.07 -6.04 -4.32
CA ILE A 278 11.04 -5.23 -3.55
C ILE A 278 12.50 -5.55 -3.88
N ASN A 279 12.74 -6.59 -4.67
CA ASN A 279 14.07 -7.11 -5.02
C ASN A 279 14.92 -7.48 -3.78
N GLU A 280 14.27 -8.09 -2.78
CA GLU A 280 14.91 -8.55 -1.55
C GLU A 280 14.30 -9.89 -1.11
N ASP A 281 15.13 -10.77 -0.55
CA ASP A 281 14.64 -12.03 0.01
C ASP A 281 13.94 -11.84 1.34
N LEU A 282 12.77 -12.44 1.48
CA LEU A 282 11.95 -12.40 2.68
C LEU A 282 11.96 -13.76 3.38
N HIS A 283 12.41 -13.78 4.62
CA HIS A 283 12.39 -14.97 5.47
C HIS A 283 11.34 -14.80 6.57
N PRO A 284 10.16 -15.45 6.44
CA PRO A 284 9.10 -15.35 7.43
C PRO A 284 9.54 -15.94 8.78
N PRO A 285 9.14 -15.31 9.90
CA PRO A 285 9.44 -15.83 11.22
C PRO A 285 8.64 -17.11 11.51
N GLN A 286 9.17 -17.98 12.34
CA GLN A 286 8.44 -19.18 12.79
C GLN A 286 7.23 -18.84 13.68
N SER A 287 7.31 -17.75 14.44
CA SER A 287 6.27 -17.32 15.38
C SER A 287 5.81 -15.90 15.12
N PHE A 288 6.64 -14.91 15.43
CA PHE A 288 6.36 -13.50 15.17
C PHE A 288 7.66 -12.70 15.02
N LEU A 289 7.54 -11.52 14.40
CA LEU A 289 8.62 -10.56 14.22
C LEU A 289 8.12 -9.15 14.52
N ASN A 290 8.88 -8.35 15.27
CA ASN A 290 8.64 -6.91 15.36
C ASN A 290 9.23 -6.23 14.13
N VAL A 291 8.36 -5.64 13.33
CA VAL A 291 8.74 -4.95 12.09
C VAL A 291 8.82 -3.45 12.34
N LYS A 292 10.02 -2.92 12.21
CA LYS A 292 10.28 -1.48 12.25
C LYS A 292 9.82 -0.85 10.94
N MET A 293 8.79 -0.01 10.99
CA MET A 293 8.22 0.59 9.81
C MET A 293 9.02 1.82 9.32
N ASP A 294 9.85 2.41 10.16
CA ASP A 294 10.70 3.57 9.87
C ASP A 294 12.12 3.21 9.39
N ALA A 295 12.55 1.97 9.59
CA ALA A 295 13.95 1.58 9.38
C ALA A 295 14.29 1.09 7.96
N GLY A 296 13.34 1.04 7.03
CA GLY A 296 13.58 0.63 5.63
C GLY A 296 13.98 -0.84 5.44
N GLY A 297 13.82 -1.68 6.47
CA GLY A 297 14.12 -3.11 6.39
C GLY A 297 13.19 -3.86 5.43
N PRO A 298 13.57 -5.09 4.99
CA PRO A 298 12.83 -5.87 3.99
C PRO A 298 11.34 -6.06 4.35
N TRP A 299 11.04 -6.35 5.61
CA TRP A 299 9.66 -6.54 6.06
C TRP A 299 8.86 -5.24 6.15
N GLY A 300 9.49 -4.10 6.47
CA GLY A 300 8.81 -2.79 6.42
C GLY A 300 8.38 -2.46 4.99
N LYS A 301 9.27 -2.66 4.01
CA LYS A 301 8.97 -2.51 2.58
C LYS A 301 7.88 -3.50 2.14
N ALA A 302 7.99 -4.76 2.56
CA ALA A 302 7.03 -5.81 2.21
C ALA A 302 5.61 -5.49 2.68
N ILE A 303 5.45 -5.05 3.92
CA ILE A 303 4.15 -4.66 4.48
C ILE A 303 3.59 -3.44 3.76
N SER A 304 4.42 -2.45 3.43
CA SER A 304 4.01 -1.27 2.66
C SER A 304 3.51 -1.65 1.27
N VAL A 305 4.24 -2.53 0.58
CA VAL A 305 3.82 -3.06 -0.74
C VAL A 305 2.52 -3.85 -0.63
N ALA A 306 2.35 -4.67 0.41
CA ALA A 306 1.12 -5.41 0.63
C ALA A 306 -0.08 -4.46 0.86
N GLY A 307 0.09 -3.40 1.64
CA GLY A 307 -0.93 -2.36 1.83
C GLY A 307 -1.34 -1.69 0.52
N LEU A 308 -0.38 -1.38 -0.35
CA LEU A 308 -0.64 -0.83 -1.68
C LEU A 308 -1.41 -1.81 -2.57
N LEU A 309 -0.99 -3.07 -2.64
CA LEU A 309 -1.66 -4.12 -3.43
C LEU A 309 -3.10 -4.34 -2.94
N HIS A 310 -3.33 -4.29 -1.64
CA HIS A 310 -4.66 -4.36 -1.05
C HIS A 310 -5.54 -3.19 -1.48
N SER A 311 -5.06 -1.96 -1.37
CA SER A 311 -5.82 -0.77 -1.74
C SER A 311 -6.20 -0.74 -3.22
N TRP A 312 -5.41 -1.36 -4.09
CA TRP A 312 -5.74 -1.51 -5.52
C TRP A 312 -6.87 -2.49 -5.79
N GLY A 313 -6.87 -3.63 -5.08
CA GLY A 313 -7.96 -4.58 -5.17
C GLY A 313 -9.29 -3.92 -4.83
N ALA A 314 -9.32 -3.14 -3.76
CA ALA A 314 -10.50 -2.41 -3.30
C ALA A 314 -11.02 -1.39 -4.34
N SER A 315 -10.12 -0.75 -5.10
CA SER A 315 -10.51 0.23 -6.13
C SER A 315 -11.09 -0.39 -7.40
N LYS A 316 -10.97 -1.70 -7.59
CA LYS A 316 -11.50 -2.43 -8.76
C LYS A 316 -12.91 -2.98 -8.56
N GLN A 317 -13.46 -2.95 -7.37
CA GLN A 317 -14.87 -3.34 -7.17
C GLN A 317 -15.76 -2.14 -7.50
N PRO A 318 -16.65 -2.25 -8.50
CA PRO A 318 -17.72 -1.28 -8.65
C PRO A 318 -18.56 -1.33 -7.38
N THR A 319 -18.67 -0.23 -6.68
CA THR A 319 -19.73 -0.04 -5.69
C THR A 319 -21.07 -0.26 -6.42
N LEU A 320 -21.71 -1.39 -6.11
CA LEU A 320 -23.10 -1.69 -6.48
C LEU A 320 -24.03 -0.63 -5.93
#